data_c625d58c7b63070dcf09961174b97b82
#
_entry.id   c625d58c7b63070dcf09961174b97b82
#
_cell.length_a   1.000
_cell.length_b   1.000
_cell.length_c   1.000
_cell.angle_alpha   90.00
_cell.angle_beta   90.00
_cell.angle_gamma   90.00
#
_symmetry.space_group_name_H-M   'P 1'
#
loop_
_entity.id
_entity.type
_entity.pdbx_description
1 polymer ?
#
loop_
_entity_poly.entity_id
_entity_poly.type
_entity_poly.pdbx_seq_one_letter_code
_entity_poly.pdbx_strand_id
1 'polypeptide(L)'
;RSPLSTSSLSATMNPEPCLSVVIPCYNEVSTVGEVVSTVLDSPWVGEVVIVDDGSTDGTPEILASLNNDRIQVILQPKNQGKGAAIRTGFSKVTRSYVIIQDADLEYDPADYGTMLGPLLAGRSDVVYGSRFISDRPHRVLYYWHSVGNRFLTTLSNMTTNLNLTD
;
A
#
# COMPACT_ATOMS: atom_id res chain seq x y z
N ARG A 1 -41.28 24.25 -29.08
CA ARG A 1 -40.29 24.12 -27.96
C ARG A 1 -40.17 22.64 -27.62
N SER A 2 -39.14 22.01 -28.16
CA SER A 2 -38.81 20.61 -27.86
C SER A 2 -38.03 20.53 -26.53
N PRO A 3 -38.27 19.54 -25.66
CA PRO A 3 -37.50 19.36 -24.45
C PRO A 3 -36.12 18.78 -24.78
N LEU A 4 -35.10 19.38 -24.20
CA LEU A 4 -33.73 18.90 -24.25
C LEU A 4 -33.67 17.54 -23.50
N SER A 5 -33.22 16.52 -24.20
CA SER A 5 -32.94 15.20 -23.62
C SER A 5 -31.75 15.30 -22.70
N THR A 6 -31.97 15.21 -21.40
CA THR A 6 -30.93 14.94 -20.40
C THR A 6 -30.49 13.50 -20.56
N SER A 7 -29.52 13.24 -21.43
CA SER A 7 -28.81 11.99 -21.47
C SER A 7 -27.92 11.93 -20.22
N SER A 8 -28.32 11.05 -19.29
CA SER A 8 -27.61 10.69 -18.09
C SER A 8 -26.22 10.16 -18.45
N LEU A 9 -25.19 10.95 -18.20
CA LEU A 9 -23.80 10.53 -18.14
C LEU A 9 -23.56 9.79 -16.81
N SER A 10 -24.03 8.57 -16.68
CA SER A 10 -23.47 7.58 -15.76
C SER A 10 -22.41 6.78 -16.53
N ALA A 11 -21.34 7.44 -16.92
CA ALA A 11 -20.13 6.73 -17.23
C ALA A 11 -19.61 6.19 -15.90
N THR A 12 -19.72 4.89 -15.69
CA THR A 12 -18.89 4.15 -14.74
C THR A 12 -17.45 4.32 -15.22
N MET A 13 -16.80 5.39 -14.76
CA MET A 13 -15.38 5.57 -14.99
C MET A 13 -14.68 4.45 -14.24
N ASN A 14 -14.28 3.39 -14.95
CA ASN A 14 -13.26 2.50 -14.42
C ASN A 14 -12.05 3.41 -14.10
N PRO A 15 -11.57 3.40 -12.85
CA PRO A 15 -10.44 4.23 -12.49
C PRO A 15 -9.25 3.85 -13.38
N GLU A 16 -8.60 4.84 -14.00
CA GLU A 16 -7.33 4.57 -14.65
C GLU A 16 -6.33 4.08 -13.61
N PRO A 17 -5.57 3.00 -13.89
CA PRO A 17 -4.59 2.46 -12.96
C PRO A 17 -3.46 3.48 -12.71
N CYS A 18 -3.60 4.25 -11.64
CA CYS A 18 -2.73 5.39 -11.31
C CYS A 18 -1.79 5.13 -10.11
N LEU A 19 -1.90 3.96 -9.49
CA LEU A 19 -1.22 3.62 -8.24
C LEU A 19 -0.04 2.68 -8.50
N SER A 20 1.14 3.05 -7.95
CA SER A 20 2.28 2.17 -7.74
C SER A 20 2.19 1.60 -6.33
N VAL A 21 2.27 0.28 -6.20
CA VAL A 21 2.32 -0.39 -4.89
C VAL A 21 3.73 -0.87 -4.63
N VAL A 22 4.37 -0.37 -3.58
CA VAL A 22 5.70 -0.82 -3.14
C VAL A 22 5.53 -1.82 -2.01
N ILE A 23 6.03 -3.03 -2.22
CA ILE A 23 5.97 -4.13 -1.25
C ILE A 23 7.40 -4.45 -0.78
N PRO A 24 7.83 -3.91 0.37
CA PRO A 24 9.06 -4.37 1.02
C PRO A 24 8.80 -5.75 1.62
N CYS A 25 9.71 -6.70 1.38
CA CYS A 25 9.51 -8.08 1.79
C CYS A 25 10.83 -8.65 2.35
N TYR A 26 10.73 -9.44 3.43
CA TYR A 26 11.86 -10.16 4.02
C TYR A 26 11.35 -11.39 4.77
N ASN A 27 11.66 -12.58 4.24
CA ASN A 27 11.22 -13.88 4.78
C ASN A 27 9.67 -14.00 4.88
N GLU A 28 8.99 -13.76 3.77
CA GLU A 28 7.53 -13.76 3.67
C GLU A 28 7.02 -14.85 2.69
N VAL A 29 7.69 -16.00 2.68
CA VAL A 29 7.37 -17.12 1.76
C VAL A 29 5.90 -17.57 1.83
N SER A 30 5.26 -17.46 3.01
CA SER A 30 3.89 -17.91 3.22
C SER A 30 2.82 -16.92 2.76
N THR A 31 3.13 -15.64 2.63
CA THR A 31 2.14 -14.55 2.48
C THR A 31 2.32 -13.76 1.19
N VAL A 32 3.56 -13.59 0.71
CA VAL A 32 3.87 -12.69 -0.40
C VAL A 32 3.08 -13.00 -1.68
N GLY A 33 2.87 -14.26 -2.02
CA GLY A 33 2.11 -14.66 -3.21
C GLY A 33 0.65 -14.23 -3.14
N GLU A 34 0.00 -14.40 -1.98
CA GLU A 34 -1.38 -14.00 -1.74
C GLU A 34 -1.53 -12.47 -1.73
N VAL A 35 -0.63 -11.76 -1.05
CA VAL A 35 -0.60 -10.29 -1.04
C VAL A 35 -0.50 -9.74 -2.46
N VAL A 36 0.45 -10.23 -3.26
CA VAL A 36 0.64 -9.76 -4.63
C VAL A 36 -0.61 -10.02 -5.49
N SER A 37 -1.23 -11.19 -5.36
CA SER A 37 -2.46 -11.52 -6.08
C SER A 37 -3.59 -10.54 -5.72
N THR A 38 -3.83 -10.32 -4.42
CA THR A 38 -4.90 -9.42 -3.94
C THR A 38 -4.64 -7.96 -4.36
N VAL A 39 -3.39 -7.52 -4.34
CA VAL A 39 -2.99 -6.19 -4.81
C VAL A 39 -3.29 -6.01 -6.30
N LEU A 40 -2.97 -7.02 -7.13
CA LEU A 40 -3.20 -6.98 -8.57
C LEU A 40 -4.68 -6.98 -8.96
N ASP A 41 -5.56 -7.48 -8.10
CA ASP A 41 -7.02 -7.47 -8.31
C ASP A 41 -7.62 -6.07 -8.13
N SER A 42 -6.89 -5.15 -7.51
CA SER A 42 -7.37 -3.77 -7.34
C SER A 42 -7.35 -3.00 -8.67
N PRO A 43 -8.47 -2.36 -9.06
CA PRO A 43 -8.57 -1.60 -10.32
C PRO A 43 -7.68 -0.34 -10.33
N TRP A 44 -7.20 0.11 -9.17
CA TRP A 44 -6.36 1.29 -9.02
C TRP A 44 -4.89 1.02 -9.32
N VAL A 45 -4.46 -0.25 -9.26
CA VAL A 45 -3.05 -0.64 -9.32
C VAL A 45 -2.58 -0.72 -10.77
N GLY A 46 -1.63 0.15 -11.12
CA GLY A 46 -0.96 0.17 -12.41
C GLY A 46 0.36 -0.57 -12.43
N GLU A 47 1.04 -0.64 -11.28
CA GLU A 47 2.28 -1.40 -11.12
C GLU A 47 2.51 -1.84 -9.68
N VAL A 48 3.26 -2.91 -9.51
CA VAL A 48 3.68 -3.46 -8.21
C VAL A 48 5.20 -3.57 -8.22
N VAL A 49 5.87 -2.89 -7.31
CA VAL A 49 7.32 -2.95 -7.13
C VAL A 49 7.61 -3.70 -5.84
N ILE A 50 8.10 -4.92 -5.96
CA ILE A 50 8.43 -5.80 -4.84
C ILE A 50 9.92 -5.70 -4.59
N VAL A 51 10.33 -5.37 -3.37
CA VAL A 51 11.73 -5.30 -2.98
C VAL A 51 12.01 -6.35 -1.92
N ASP A 52 12.66 -7.43 -2.33
CA ASP A 52 13.15 -8.45 -1.42
C ASP A 52 14.44 -7.98 -0.74
N ASP A 53 14.41 -7.85 0.57
CA ASP A 53 15.52 -7.35 1.38
C ASP A 53 16.47 -8.48 1.81
N GLY A 54 16.83 -9.36 0.88
CA GLY A 54 17.77 -10.46 1.10
C GLY A 54 17.17 -11.61 1.89
N SER A 55 15.99 -12.06 1.53
CA SER A 55 15.32 -13.23 2.14
C SER A 55 16.13 -14.52 1.98
N THR A 56 15.93 -15.44 2.92
CA THR A 56 16.62 -16.73 3.00
C THR A 56 15.69 -17.93 3.16
N ASP A 57 14.37 -17.72 3.03
CA ASP A 57 13.32 -18.71 3.34
C ASP A 57 12.55 -19.25 2.12
N GLY A 58 13.00 -19.00 0.90
CA GLY A 58 12.27 -19.39 -0.33
C GLY A 58 11.38 -18.28 -0.89
N THR A 59 11.32 -17.11 -0.26
CA THR A 59 10.63 -15.93 -0.82
C THR A 59 11.14 -15.57 -2.23
N PRO A 60 12.46 -15.54 -2.51
CA PRO A 60 12.97 -15.20 -3.84
C PRO A 60 12.46 -16.13 -4.94
N GLU A 61 12.30 -17.43 -4.64
CA GLU A 61 11.78 -18.44 -5.58
C GLU A 61 10.32 -18.16 -5.92
N ILE A 62 9.50 -17.80 -4.93
CA ILE A 62 8.11 -17.40 -5.17
C ILE A 62 8.07 -16.14 -6.04
N LEU A 63 8.86 -15.11 -5.70
CA LEU A 63 8.92 -13.87 -6.46
C LEU A 63 9.37 -14.10 -7.91
N ALA A 64 10.33 -15.00 -8.14
CA ALA A 64 10.78 -15.37 -9.48
C ALA A 64 9.70 -16.09 -10.31
N SER A 65 8.73 -16.74 -9.66
CA SER A 65 7.62 -17.42 -10.33
C SER A 65 6.49 -16.49 -10.76
N LEU A 66 6.45 -15.26 -10.24
CA LEU A 66 5.43 -14.26 -10.57
C LEU A 66 5.60 -13.80 -12.02
N ASN A 67 4.61 -14.10 -12.85
CA ASN A 67 4.62 -13.74 -14.28
C ASN A 67 3.48 -12.76 -14.57
N ASN A 68 3.75 -11.46 -14.45
CA ASN A 68 2.78 -10.40 -14.75
C ASN A 68 3.52 -9.13 -15.14
N ASP A 69 3.14 -8.51 -16.27
CA ASP A 69 3.79 -7.32 -16.82
C ASP A 69 3.72 -6.08 -15.89
N ARG A 70 2.81 -6.09 -14.92
CA ARG A 70 2.69 -5.03 -13.92
C ARG A 70 3.62 -5.22 -12.71
N ILE A 71 4.36 -6.34 -12.62
CA ILE A 71 5.24 -6.65 -11.49
C ILE A 71 6.69 -6.35 -11.86
N GLN A 72 7.37 -5.63 -10.97
CA GLN A 72 8.82 -5.50 -10.95
C GLN A 72 9.37 -6.06 -9.63
N VAL A 73 10.23 -7.08 -9.71
CA VAL A 73 10.91 -7.66 -8.55
C VAL A 73 12.35 -7.15 -8.50
N ILE A 74 12.78 -6.72 -7.31
CA ILE A 74 14.15 -6.28 -7.02
C ILE A 74 14.66 -7.10 -5.85
N LEU A 75 15.73 -7.87 -6.08
CA LEU A 75 16.39 -8.66 -5.04
C LEU A 75 17.60 -7.88 -4.50
N GLN A 76 17.62 -7.57 -3.22
CA GLN A 76 18.78 -7.00 -2.57
C GLN A 76 19.76 -8.11 -2.13
N PRO A 77 21.08 -7.90 -2.23
CA PRO A 77 22.06 -8.93 -1.93
C PRO A 77 22.15 -9.30 -0.45
N LYS A 78 21.62 -8.47 0.44
CA LYS A 78 21.57 -8.66 1.88
C LYS A 78 20.50 -7.78 2.51
N ASN A 79 20.05 -8.15 3.70
CA ASN A 79 19.13 -7.35 4.50
C ASN A 79 19.76 -5.99 4.87
N GLN A 80 19.06 -4.92 4.53
CA GLN A 80 19.41 -3.52 4.81
C GLN A 80 18.32 -2.80 5.61
N GLY A 81 17.24 -3.51 5.92
CA GLY A 81 16.08 -3.05 6.65
C GLY A 81 14.97 -2.45 5.79
N LYS A 82 13.74 -2.51 6.30
CA LYS A 82 12.50 -2.08 5.63
C LYS A 82 12.61 -0.70 4.98
N GLY A 83 13.22 0.26 5.68
CA GLY A 83 13.39 1.62 5.14
C GLY A 83 14.29 1.70 3.92
N ALA A 84 15.31 0.82 3.79
CA ALA A 84 16.15 0.74 2.60
C ALA A 84 15.37 0.12 1.43
N ALA A 85 14.62 -0.96 1.70
CA ALA A 85 13.76 -1.59 0.70
C ALA A 85 12.72 -0.59 0.15
N ILE A 86 12.04 0.17 1.02
CA ILE A 86 11.08 1.21 0.61
C ILE A 86 11.76 2.27 -0.27
N ARG A 87 12.93 2.79 0.11
CA ARG A 87 13.67 3.77 -0.72
C ARG A 87 14.03 3.21 -2.09
N THR A 88 14.45 1.94 -2.13
CA THR A 88 14.73 1.24 -3.39
C THR A 88 13.47 1.16 -4.24
N GLY A 89 12.33 0.75 -3.66
CA GLY A 89 11.05 0.70 -4.35
C GLY A 89 10.61 2.05 -4.89
N PHE A 90 10.68 3.11 -4.09
CA PHE A 90 10.33 4.46 -4.52
C PHE A 90 11.17 4.99 -5.69
N SER A 91 12.42 4.54 -5.83
CA SER A 91 13.25 4.92 -6.98
C SER A 91 12.81 4.29 -8.31
N LYS A 92 11.86 3.35 -8.27
CA LYS A 92 11.41 2.56 -9.42
C LYS A 92 9.96 2.79 -9.83
N VAL A 93 9.17 3.46 -8.98
CA VAL A 93 7.76 3.75 -9.27
C VAL A 93 7.62 4.73 -10.44
N THR A 94 6.58 4.50 -11.24
CA THR A 94 6.31 5.27 -12.46
C THR A 94 4.93 5.94 -12.47
N ARG A 95 4.01 5.55 -11.54
CA ARG A 95 2.66 6.09 -11.48
C ARG A 95 2.59 7.38 -10.68
N SER A 96 1.49 8.09 -10.82
CA SER A 96 1.27 9.39 -10.16
C SER A 96 1.15 9.31 -8.64
N TYR A 97 0.70 8.16 -8.13
CA TYR A 97 0.52 7.91 -6.71
C TYR A 97 1.28 6.66 -6.30
N VAL A 98 1.75 6.63 -5.06
CA VAL A 98 2.46 5.49 -4.50
C VAL A 98 1.90 5.14 -3.13
N ILE A 99 1.76 3.83 -2.87
CA ILE A 99 1.41 3.29 -1.55
C ILE A 99 2.44 2.24 -1.14
N ILE A 100 2.67 2.12 0.16
CA ILE A 100 3.44 1.03 0.75
C ILE A 100 2.45 -0.01 1.24
N GLN A 101 2.64 -1.26 0.82
CA GLN A 101 1.86 -2.42 1.24
C GLN A 101 2.79 -3.41 1.91
N ASP A 102 2.53 -3.75 3.17
CA ASP A 102 3.28 -4.80 3.86
C ASP A 102 2.91 -6.19 3.31
N ALA A 103 3.87 -7.12 3.35
CA ALA A 103 3.71 -8.46 2.79
C ALA A 103 3.02 -9.45 3.75
N ASP A 104 2.38 -8.98 4.84
CA ASP A 104 1.88 -9.76 5.97
C ASP A 104 0.34 -9.91 6.05
N LEU A 105 -0.40 -9.51 5.00
CA LEU A 105 -1.87 -9.55 4.93
C LEU A 105 -2.61 -8.66 5.96
N GLU A 106 -1.92 -7.74 6.64
CA GLU A 106 -2.58 -6.86 7.63
C GLU A 106 -3.42 -5.74 6.96
N TYR A 107 -3.09 -5.35 5.73
CA TYR A 107 -3.77 -4.28 4.99
C TYR A 107 -4.56 -4.83 3.80
N ASP A 108 -5.78 -4.33 3.62
CA ASP A 108 -6.69 -4.75 2.55
C ASP A 108 -6.59 -3.79 1.35
N PRO A 109 -6.16 -4.27 0.16
CA PRO A 109 -6.13 -3.46 -1.06
C PRO A 109 -7.49 -2.88 -1.49
N ALA A 110 -8.61 -3.38 -0.96
CA ALA A 110 -9.93 -2.80 -1.17
C ALA A 110 -10.03 -1.36 -0.62
N ASP A 111 -9.20 -0.99 0.34
CA ASP A 111 -9.19 0.34 0.94
C ASP A 111 -8.44 1.39 0.09
N TYR A 112 -7.71 0.99 -0.96
CA TYR A 112 -6.95 1.92 -1.81
C TYR A 112 -7.81 3.03 -2.41
N GLY A 113 -9.04 2.72 -2.85
CA GLY A 113 -9.95 3.73 -3.38
C GLY A 113 -10.31 4.82 -2.36
N THR A 114 -10.51 4.43 -1.11
CA THR A 114 -10.79 5.35 0.00
C THR A 114 -9.60 6.26 0.28
N MET A 115 -8.38 5.70 0.28
CA MET A 115 -7.15 6.47 0.49
C MET A 115 -6.83 7.40 -0.67
N LEU A 116 -7.10 6.98 -1.91
CA LEU A 116 -6.87 7.80 -3.10
C LEU A 116 -7.85 8.97 -3.23
N GLY A 117 -9.05 8.87 -2.67
CA GLY A 117 -10.09 9.89 -2.81
C GLY A 117 -9.63 11.32 -2.49
N PRO A 118 -9.01 11.62 -1.33
CA PRO A 118 -8.49 12.94 -1.00
C PRO A 118 -7.37 13.41 -1.93
N LEU A 119 -6.50 12.50 -2.40
CA LEU A 119 -5.39 12.80 -3.32
C LEU A 119 -5.93 13.17 -4.70
N LEU A 120 -6.83 12.37 -5.26
CA LEU A 120 -7.47 12.61 -6.56
C LEU A 120 -8.28 13.91 -6.57
N ALA A 121 -8.86 14.28 -5.43
CA ALA A 121 -9.58 15.55 -5.27
C ALA A 121 -8.66 16.76 -5.06
N GLY A 122 -7.33 16.59 -5.04
CA GLY A 122 -6.35 17.65 -4.80
C GLY A 122 -6.46 18.29 -3.40
N ARG A 123 -7.04 17.56 -2.43
CA ARG A 123 -7.24 18.05 -1.05
C ARG A 123 -6.07 17.72 -0.13
N SER A 124 -5.23 16.78 -0.52
CA SER A 124 -4.08 16.31 0.25
C SER A 124 -2.98 15.85 -0.68
N ASP A 125 -1.72 16.00 -0.27
CA ASP A 125 -0.55 15.43 -0.95
C ASP A 125 -0.16 14.08 -0.36
N VAL A 126 -0.56 13.81 0.90
CA VAL A 126 -0.28 12.56 1.63
C VAL A 126 -1.54 12.14 2.40
N VAL A 127 -1.81 10.84 2.42
CA VAL A 127 -2.90 10.22 3.18
C VAL A 127 -2.33 9.06 3.99
N TYR A 128 -2.67 9.03 5.27
CA TYR A 128 -2.33 7.94 6.18
C TYR A 128 -3.58 7.11 6.49
N GLY A 129 -3.49 5.79 6.35
CA GLY A 129 -4.48 4.86 6.88
C GLY A 129 -4.29 4.71 8.38
N SER A 130 -5.35 4.86 9.17
CA SER A 130 -5.31 4.58 10.60
C SER A 130 -5.86 3.19 10.89
N ARG A 131 -5.13 2.39 11.68
CA ARG A 131 -5.58 1.06 12.13
C ARG A 131 -6.76 1.12 13.08
N PHE A 132 -7.00 2.27 13.73
CA PHE A 132 -7.97 2.42 14.83
C PHE A 132 -9.28 3.08 14.42
N ILE A 133 -9.40 3.62 13.21
CA ILE A 133 -10.58 4.40 12.76
C ILE A 133 -11.45 3.61 11.78
N SER A 134 -11.17 2.33 11.50
CA SER A 134 -12.01 1.54 10.59
C SER A 134 -13.13 0.82 11.35
N ASP A 135 -14.32 0.72 10.75
CA ASP A 135 -15.47 -0.05 11.27
C ASP A 135 -15.29 -1.58 11.14
N ARG A 136 -14.10 -2.05 10.76
CA ARG A 136 -13.78 -3.47 10.59
C ARG A 136 -13.21 -4.07 11.88
N PRO A 137 -13.34 -5.39 12.11
CA PRO A 137 -12.72 -6.06 13.24
C PRO A 137 -11.21 -5.85 13.25
N HIS A 138 -10.68 -5.28 14.33
CA HIS A 138 -9.25 -5.03 14.48
C HIS A 138 -8.56 -6.22 15.15
N ARG A 139 -7.30 -6.46 14.79
CA ARG A 139 -6.44 -7.33 15.56
C ARG A 139 -6.21 -6.72 16.95
N VAL A 140 -6.49 -7.50 18.00
CA VAL A 140 -6.25 -7.06 19.38
C VAL A 140 -4.73 -6.97 19.60
N LEU A 141 -4.21 -5.76 19.77
CA LEU A 141 -2.82 -5.56 20.16
C LEU A 141 -2.64 -5.89 21.65
N TYR A 142 -1.49 -6.47 22.00
CA TYR A 142 -1.13 -6.61 23.40
C TYR A 142 -1.04 -5.23 24.06
N TYR A 143 -1.53 -5.11 25.28
CA TYR A 143 -1.62 -3.85 26.03
C TYR A 143 -0.33 -3.01 25.98
N TRP A 144 0.82 -3.63 26.20
CA TRP A 144 2.11 -2.94 26.20
C TRP A 144 2.53 -2.45 24.80
N HIS A 145 2.18 -3.14 23.74
CA HIS A 145 2.39 -2.66 22.36
C HIS A 145 1.54 -1.43 22.06
N SER A 146 0.28 -1.43 22.50
CA SER A 146 -0.60 -0.28 22.36
C SER A 146 -0.08 0.95 23.14
N VAL A 147 0.44 0.75 24.36
CA VAL A 147 1.05 1.83 25.16
C VAL A 147 2.32 2.36 24.48
N GLY A 148 3.18 1.47 23.95
CA GLY A 148 4.40 1.86 23.23
C GLY A 148 4.09 2.66 21.97
N ASN A 149 3.15 2.20 21.15
CA ASN A 149 2.73 2.90 19.93
C ASN A 149 2.17 4.28 20.28
N ARG A 150 1.27 4.37 21.26
CA ARG A 150 0.69 5.64 21.68
C ARG A 150 1.74 6.64 22.19
N PHE A 151 2.76 6.16 22.91
CA PHE A 151 3.88 6.99 23.35
C PHE A 151 4.69 7.51 22.14
N LEU A 152 5.07 6.63 21.21
CA LEU A 152 5.84 6.98 20.00
C LEU A 152 5.05 7.93 19.09
N THR A 153 3.76 7.68 18.90
CA THR A 153 2.87 8.55 18.13
C THR A 153 2.75 9.94 18.76
N THR A 154 2.61 10.00 20.08
CA THR A 154 2.58 11.29 20.81
C THR A 154 3.89 12.06 20.64
N LEU A 155 5.03 11.36 20.76
CA LEU A 155 6.34 11.98 20.57
C LEU A 155 6.53 12.47 19.14
N SER A 156 6.12 11.66 18.15
CA SER A 156 6.12 12.05 16.73
C SER A 156 5.26 13.28 16.49
N ASN A 157 4.04 13.31 16.99
CA ASN A 157 3.13 14.44 16.85
C ASN A 157 3.69 15.73 17.47
N MET A 158 4.37 15.61 18.62
CA MET A 158 5.03 16.76 19.26
C MET A 158 6.21 17.30 18.44
N THR A 159 6.94 16.44 17.73
CA THR A 159 8.13 16.86 16.97
C THR A 159 7.81 17.30 15.54
N THR A 160 6.75 16.75 14.94
CA THR A 160 6.38 17.01 13.53
C THR A 160 5.21 17.98 13.39
N ASN A 161 4.51 18.30 14.48
CA ASN A 161 3.27 19.07 14.50
C ASN A 161 2.15 18.43 13.63
N LEU A 162 2.18 17.13 13.47
CA LEU A 162 1.13 16.33 12.82
C LEU A 162 0.18 15.78 13.89
N ASN A 163 -1.03 15.42 13.51
CA ASN A 163 -1.99 14.75 14.40
C ASN A 163 -2.21 13.31 13.90
N LEU A 164 -1.22 12.47 14.05
CA LEU A 164 -1.28 11.05 13.72
C LEU A 164 -2.03 10.30 14.82
N THR A 165 -2.71 9.22 14.48
CA THR A 165 -3.56 8.43 15.38
C THR A 165 -3.07 6.99 15.58
N ASP A 166 -1.92 6.62 15.03
CA ASP A 166 -1.34 5.27 15.17
C ASP A 166 -0.03 5.29 15.97
#